data_029139263d801cf9aee32f208b4242e2
#
_entry.id   029139263d801cf9aee32f208b4242e2
#
_cell.length_a   1.000
_cell.length_b   1.000
_cell.length_c   1.000
_cell.angle_alpha   90.00
_cell.angle_beta   90.00
_cell.angle_gamma   90.00
#
_symmetry.space_group_name_H-M   'P 1'
#
loop_
_entity.id
_entity.type
_entity.pdbx_description
1 polymer ?
#
loop_
_entity_poly.entity_id
_entity_poly.type
_entity_poly.pdbx_seq_one_letter_code
_entity_poly.pdbx_strand_id
1 'polypeptide(L)'
;MLIEDAVSSGTPQFVIDSYATLAERAKTQSFGLIEEDVIVLDTETTGLSVQDNELIEISAARLSGREVVDRFDTFVHPKQLIPAEITELTSITNADVADAPSAVEAVAALADFVGGCPVIAHNATFDRSFIESVKGGVNVSDIWIDSLALSRIALPRLASHKLSFMADLFGCDSVSHRANADVDALCGVWRVLLVALTDLPQGLMARLADMHPDVPWSYRPIFSFLAGQNPGSIFSLSAARADVLKATCWRSSGRSWDL
;
A
#
# COMPACT_ATOMS: atom_id res chain seq x y z
N MET A 1 11.25 17.71 10.85
CA MET A 1 12.04 18.14 9.64
C MET A 1 11.26 19.25 8.95
N LEU A 2 11.94 20.29 8.41
CA LEU A 2 11.25 21.32 7.62
C LEU A 2 11.02 20.81 6.20
N ILE A 3 9.90 21.20 5.57
CA ILE A 3 9.58 20.80 4.19
C ILE A 3 10.64 21.29 3.19
N GLU A 4 11.22 22.47 3.43
CA GLU A 4 12.29 23.05 2.60
C GLU A 4 13.53 22.13 2.51
N ASP A 5 13.87 21.46 3.61
CA ASP A 5 15.00 20.53 3.69
C ASP A 5 14.68 19.15 3.10
N ALA A 6 13.40 18.87 2.93
CA ALA A 6 12.88 17.58 2.50
C ALA A 6 12.57 17.47 0.99
N VAL A 7 12.79 18.56 0.24
CA VAL A 7 12.52 18.60 -1.20
C VAL A 7 13.79 18.71 -2.03
N SER A 8 13.70 18.30 -3.28
CA SER A 8 14.81 18.38 -4.24
C SER A 8 15.21 19.85 -4.49
N SER A 9 16.51 20.09 -4.72
CA SER A 9 17.02 21.41 -5.05
C SER A 9 16.29 22.02 -6.27
N GLY A 10 15.98 23.33 -6.19
CA GLY A 10 15.25 24.04 -7.24
C GLY A 10 13.75 23.78 -7.24
N THR A 11 13.20 23.21 -6.19
CA THR A 11 11.73 23.09 -6.04
C THR A 11 11.13 24.49 -5.91
N PRO A 12 10.11 24.85 -6.73
CA PRO A 12 9.46 26.16 -6.64
C PRO A 12 8.77 26.37 -5.29
N GLN A 13 8.77 27.61 -4.78
CA GLN A 13 8.21 27.96 -3.47
C GLN A 13 6.74 27.54 -3.33
N PHE A 14 5.92 27.72 -4.36
CA PHE A 14 4.51 27.32 -4.32
C PHE A 14 4.31 25.80 -4.09
N VAL A 15 5.26 24.96 -4.51
CA VAL A 15 5.23 23.50 -4.24
C VAL A 15 5.59 23.24 -2.78
N ILE A 16 6.60 23.94 -2.26
CA ILE A 16 7.00 23.85 -0.84
C ILE A 16 5.82 24.27 0.05
N ASP A 17 5.18 25.39 -0.26
CA ASP A 17 4.01 25.89 0.46
C ASP A 17 2.82 24.90 0.38
N SER A 18 2.59 24.30 -0.78
CA SER A 18 1.58 23.24 -0.92
C SER A 18 1.89 22.05 -0.03
N TYR A 19 3.11 21.51 -0.06
CA TYR A 19 3.50 20.36 0.76
C TYR A 19 3.41 20.66 2.26
N ALA A 20 3.73 21.88 2.68
CA ALA A 20 3.63 22.31 4.08
C ALA A 20 2.19 22.26 4.64
N THR A 21 1.18 22.33 3.80
CA THR A 21 -0.23 22.27 4.23
C THR A 21 -0.82 20.86 4.24
N LEU A 22 -0.16 19.88 3.61
CA LEU A 22 -0.74 18.55 3.40
C LEU A 22 -1.10 17.82 4.69
N ALA A 23 -0.22 17.88 5.69
CA ALA A 23 -0.45 17.19 6.97
C ALA A 23 -1.72 17.71 7.68
N GLU A 24 -1.91 19.03 7.74
CA GLU A 24 -3.12 19.61 8.36
C GLU A 24 -4.36 19.36 7.51
N ARG A 25 -4.26 19.45 6.21
CA ARG A 25 -5.36 19.13 5.29
C ARG A 25 -5.77 17.66 5.40
N ALA A 26 -4.81 16.75 5.55
CA ALA A 26 -5.07 15.32 5.72
C ALA A 26 -5.85 15.01 7.00
N LYS A 27 -5.74 15.86 8.05
CA LYS A 27 -6.52 15.72 9.28
C LYS A 27 -7.95 16.20 9.15
N THR A 28 -8.22 17.16 8.28
CA THR A 28 -9.50 17.88 8.24
C THR A 28 -10.28 17.70 6.95
N GLN A 29 -9.61 17.47 5.83
CA GLN A 29 -10.26 17.37 4.53
C GLN A 29 -11.06 16.08 4.43
N SER A 30 -12.36 16.20 4.16
CA SER A 30 -13.21 15.06 3.84
C SER A 30 -12.87 14.55 2.45
N PHE A 31 -12.52 13.28 2.37
CA PHE A 31 -12.32 12.59 1.11
C PHE A 31 -13.62 11.90 0.73
N GLY A 32 -14.47 12.56 -0.05
CA GLY A 32 -15.51 11.86 -0.80
C GLY A 32 -14.93 10.87 -1.82
N LEU A 33 -13.62 10.65 -1.72
CA LEU A 33 -12.80 9.84 -2.62
C LEU A 33 -12.83 8.35 -2.26
N ILE A 34 -13.11 7.98 -1.00
CA ILE A 34 -13.12 6.59 -0.56
C ILE A 34 -14.36 6.39 0.30
N GLU A 35 -15.43 5.96 -0.33
CA GLU A 35 -16.62 5.44 0.37
C GLU A 35 -16.45 3.95 0.68
N GLU A 36 -15.50 3.28 0.03
CA GLU A 36 -15.24 1.85 0.20
C GLU A 36 -14.07 1.61 1.15
N ASP A 37 -14.15 0.53 1.90
CA ASP A 37 -13.08 0.11 2.79
C ASP A 37 -11.84 -0.27 1.99
N VAL A 38 -10.68 0.09 2.52
CA VAL A 38 -9.38 -0.37 2.05
C VAL A 38 -8.59 -1.00 3.19
N ILE A 39 -7.69 -1.90 2.86
CA ILE A 39 -6.80 -2.53 3.83
C ILE A 39 -5.41 -1.92 3.65
N VAL A 40 -4.87 -1.36 4.72
CA VAL A 40 -3.45 -1.01 4.81
C VAL A 40 -2.73 -2.18 5.43
N LEU A 41 -1.64 -2.64 4.80
CA LEU A 41 -0.95 -3.87 5.19
C LEU A 41 0.56 -3.66 5.18
N ASP A 42 1.22 -4.34 6.09
CA ASP A 42 2.68 -4.49 6.15
C ASP A 42 3.07 -5.88 6.66
N THR A 43 4.25 -6.37 6.27
CA THR A 43 4.75 -7.68 6.65
C THR A 43 6.20 -7.62 7.07
N GLU A 44 6.55 -8.37 8.15
CA GLU A 44 7.93 -8.65 8.50
C GLU A 44 8.32 -10.07 8.06
N THR A 45 9.57 -10.22 7.65
CA THR A 45 10.08 -11.45 7.07
C THR A 45 11.46 -11.80 7.63
N THR A 46 11.91 -13.04 7.44
CA THR A 46 13.27 -13.47 7.81
C THR A 46 14.36 -12.91 6.88
N GLY A 47 14.00 -12.13 5.87
CA GLY A 47 14.91 -11.49 4.92
C GLY A 47 14.21 -11.09 3.61
N LEU A 48 14.96 -10.67 2.59
CA LEU A 48 14.42 -10.00 1.42
C LEU A 48 14.00 -10.91 0.25
N SER A 49 14.51 -12.15 0.20
CA SER A 49 14.28 -13.09 -0.91
C SER A 49 13.08 -14.00 -0.61
N VAL A 50 12.02 -13.90 -1.37
CA VAL A 50 10.83 -14.75 -1.21
C VAL A 50 11.13 -16.25 -1.43
N GLN A 51 12.22 -16.59 -2.12
CA GLN A 51 12.66 -17.97 -2.34
C GLN A 51 13.31 -18.57 -1.11
N ASP A 52 14.00 -17.75 -0.30
CA ASP A 52 14.87 -18.19 0.78
C ASP A 52 14.35 -17.78 2.17
N ASN A 53 13.38 -16.87 2.22
CA ASN A 53 12.90 -16.28 3.45
C ASN A 53 11.39 -16.47 3.63
N GLU A 54 10.91 -16.27 4.86
CA GLU A 54 9.55 -16.57 5.28
C GLU A 54 8.93 -15.39 6.04
N LEU A 55 7.61 -15.33 6.07
CA LEU A 55 6.84 -14.37 6.89
C LEU A 55 7.05 -14.66 8.38
N ILE A 56 7.17 -13.62 9.20
CA ILE A 56 7.25 -13.69 10.66
C ILE A 56 6.22 -12.80 11.37
N GLU A 57 5.71 -11.76 10.73
CA GLU A 57 4.61 -10.93 11.22
C GLU A 57 3.77 -10.44 10.03
N ILE A 58 2.46 -10.38 10.21
CA ILE A 58 1.51 -9.74 9.28
C ILE A 58 0.63 -8.82 10.09
N SER A 59 0.57 -7.56 9.71
CA SER A 59 -0.35 -6.58 10.28
C SER A 59 -1.17 -5.92 9.19
N ALA A 60 -2.44 -5.67 9.49
CA ALA A 60 -3.32 -4.96 8.60
C ALA A 60 -4.34 -4.12 9.37
N ALA A 61 -4.72 -2.98 8.80
CA ALA A 61 -5.78 -2.12 9.31
C ALA A 61 -6.83 -1.89 8.22
N ARG A 62 -8.10 -2.01 8.59
CA ARG A 62 -9.22 -1.63 7.73
C ARG A 62 -9.50 -0.16 7.92
N LEU A 63 -9.35 0.61 6.85
CA LEU A 63 -9.78 2.00 6.78
C LEU A 63 -11.15 2.09 6.14
N SER A 64 -12.10 2.74 6.84
CA SER A 64 -13.37 3.19 6.28
C SER A 64 -13.34 4.72 6.25
N GLY A 65 -13.20 5.27 5.06
CA GLY A 65 -12.91 6.70 4.91
C GLY A 65 -11.58 7.07 5.59
N ARG A 66 -11.67 7.80 6.72
CA ARG A 66 -10.50 8.27 7.49
C ARG A 66 -10.21 7.45 8.73
N GLU A 67 -11.16 6.63 9.15
CA GLU A 67 -11.09 5.94 10.43
C GLU A 67 -10.56 4.51 10.25
N VAL A 68 -9.69 4.10 11.18
CA VAL A 68 -9.35 2.70 11.33
C VAL A 68 -10.50 2.05 12.10
N VAL A 69 -11.21 1.16 11.43
CA VAL A 69 -12.44 0.51 11.98
C VAL A 69 -12.20 -0.91 12.42
N ASP A 70 -11.12 -1.54 11.95
CA ASP A 70 -10.78 -2.91 12.34
C ASP A 70 -9.27 -3.17 12.16
N ARG A 71 -8.72 -4.20 12.84
CA ARG A 71 -7.30 -4.56 12.78
C ARG A 71 -7.12 -6.06 12.74
N PHE A 72 -6.04 -6.46 12.08
CA PHE A 72 -5.55 -7.81 12.03
C PHE A 72 -4.05 -7.78 12.31
N ASP A 73 -3.62 -8.45 13.36
CA ASP A 73 -2.22 -8.57 13.76
C ASP A 73 -1.93 -10.02 14.14
N THR A 74 -0.90 -10.60 13.52
CA THR A 74 -0.48 -11.96 13.86
C THR A 74 1.01 -12.16 13.62
N PHE A 75 1.67 -12.83 14.54
CA PHE A 75 2.95 -13.48 14.24
C PHE A 75 2.72 -14.67 13.33
N VAL A 76 3.77 -15.08 12.65
CA VAL A 76 3.78 -16.25 11.77
C VAL A 76 4.95 -17.15 12.17
N HIS A 77 4.69 -18.44 12.37
CA HIS A 77 5.73 -19.41 12.68
C HIS A 77 6.56 -19.77 11.43
N PRO A 78 7.83 -19.32 11.32
CA PRO A 78 8.69 -19.69 10.21
C PRO A 78 9.24 -21.11 10.43
N LYS A 79 9.61 -21.80 9.34
CA LYS A 79 10.27 -23.11 9.41
C LYS A 79 11.75 -23.03 9.80
N GLN A 80 12.35 -21.87 9.58
CA GLN A 80 13.75 -21.59 9.87
C GLN A 80 13.85 -20.61 11.04
N LEU A 81 14.98 -20.63 11.74
CA LEU A 81 15.24 -19.64 12.78
C LEU A 81 15.36 -18.24 12.18
N ILE A 82 14.84 -17.25 12.89
CA ILE A 82 14.98 -15.84 12.52
C ILE A 82 16.45 -15.45 12.65
N PRO A 83 17.08 -14.89 11.61
CA PRO A 83 18.45 -14.40 11.66
C PRO A 83 18.62 -13.29 12.71
N ALA A 84 19.79 -13.21 13.34
CA ALA A 84 20.06 -12.24 14.38
C ALA A 84 19.89 -10.78 13.90
N GLU A 85 20.30 -10.48 12.68
CA GLU A 85 20.14 -9.17 12.05
C GLU A 85 18.67 -8.78 11.86
N ILE A 86 17.79 -9.76 11.61
CA ILE A 86 16.34 -9.49 11.50
C ILE A 86 15.75 -9.25 12.89
N THR A 87 16.18 -10.02 13.91
CA THR A 87 15.78 -9.77 15.29
C THR A 87 16.24 -8.39 15.77
N GLU A 88 17.45 -7.95 15.42
CA GLU A 88 17.94 -6.59 15.72
C GLU A 88 17.09 -5.51 15.05
N LEU A 89 16.65 -5.75 13.82
CA LEU A 89 15.84 -4.80 13.04
C LEU A 89 14.39 -4.71 13.54
N THR A 90 13.73 -5.87 13.68
CA THR A 90 12.28 -5.97 13.94
C THR A 90 11.93 -6.14 15.43
N SER A 91 12.93 -6.48 16.25
CA SER A 91 12.77 -6.91 17.65
C SER A 91 11.95 -8.19 17.81
N ILE A 92 11.67 -8.92 16.73
CA ILE A 92 10.95 -10.22 16.78
C ILE A 92 11.97 -11.33 17.02
N THR A 93 11.72 -12.13 18.04
CA THR A 93 12.58 -13.26 18.43
C THR A 93 11.95 -14.60 18.03
N ASN A 94 12.77 -15.66 18.02
CA ASN A 94 12.26 -17.02 17.82
C ASN A 94 11.25 -17.46 18.90
N ALA A 95 11.30 -16.86 20.09
CA ALA A 95 10.35 -17.16 21.16
C ALA A 95 8.97 -16.54 20.87
N ASP A 96 8.92 -15.37 20.25
CA ASP A 96 7.65 -14.69 19.93
C ASP A 96 6.84 -15.43 18.88
N VAL A 97 7.51 -16.12 17.96
CA VAL A 97 6.89 -16.86 16.86
C VAL A 97 6.70 -18.36 17.11
N ALA A 98 7.18 -18.85 18.26
CA ALA A 98 7.23 -20.29 18.54
C ALA A 98 5.85 -20.97 18.51
N ASP A 99 4.85 -20.31 19.09
CA ASP A 99 3.46 -20.80 19.17
C ASP A 99 2.53 -20.07 18.17
N ALA A 100 3.09 -19.31 17.22
CA ALA A 100 2.32 -18.60 16.23
C ALA A 100 1.73 -19.55 15.15
N PRO A 101 0.63 -19.16 14.48
CA PRO A 101 0.08 -19.95 13.40
C PRO A 101 1.09 -20.14 12.26
N SER A 102 0.92 -21.21 11.51
CA SER A 102 1.69 -21.40 10.27
C SER A 102 1.35 -20.32 9.24
N ALA A 103 2.24 -20.09 8.28
CA ALA A 103 1.99 -19.12 7.21
C ALA A 103 0.68 -19.38 6.45
N VAL A 104 0.28 -20.66 6.28
CA VAL A 104 -0.97 -21.01 5.59
C VAL A 104 -2.18 -20.58 6.41
N GLU A 105 -2.17 -20.79 7.73
CA GLU A 105 -3.26 -20.38 8.63
C GLU A 105 -3.35 -18.87 8.75
N ALA A 106 -2.21 -18.19 8.91
CA ALA A 106 -2.13 -16.73 9.00
C ALA A 106 -2.64 -16.04 7.71
N VAL A 107 -2.21 -16.53 6.54
CA VAL A 107 -2.65 -16.00 5.26
C VAL A 107 -4.12 -16.31 4.97
N ALA A 108 -4.65 -17.44 5.41
CA ALA A 108 -6.07 -17.73 5.31
C ALA A 108 -6.91 -16.77 6.17
N ALA A 109 -6.49 -16.52 7.42
CA ALA A 109 -7.15 -15.55 8.29
C ALA A 109 -7.04 -14.12 7.75
N LEU A 110 -5.90 -13.75 7.15
CA LEU A 110 -5.74 -12.48 6.47
C LEU A 110 -6.72 -12.35 5.28
N ALA A 111 -6.89 -13.40 4.48
CA ALA A 111 -7.81 -13.38 3.35
C ALA A 111 -9.27 -13.14 3.80
N ASP A 112 -9.67 -13.78 4.90
CA ASP A 112 -10.98 -13.58 5.51
C ASP A 112 -11.13 -12.13 6.03
N PHE A 113 -10.08 -11.58 6.67
CA PHE A 113 -10.06 -10.19 7.13
C PHE A 113 -10.14 -9.20 5.96
N VAL A 114 -9.36 -9.41 4.91
CA VAL A 114 -9.35 -8.52 3.71
C VAL A 114 -10.72 -8.52 3.02
N GLY A 115 -11.37 -9.68 2.90
CA GLY A 115 -12.75 -9.77 2.39
C GLY A 115 -12.94 -9.22 0.97
N GLY A 116 -11.87 -9.22 0.16
CA GLY A 116 -11.88 -8.71 -1.21
C GLY A 116 -11.69 -7.21 -1.34
N CYS A 117 -11.41 -6.49 -0.25
CA CYS A 117 -11.04 -5.08 -0.29
C CYS A 117 -9.69 -4.88 -1.00
N PRO A 118 -9.46 -3.69 -1.61
CA PRO A 118 -8.13 -3.30 -2.08
C PRO A 118 -7.11 -3.28 -0.94
N VAL A 119 -5.90 -3.75 -1.22
CA VAL A 119 -4.78 -3.72 -0.28
C VAL A 119 -3.79 -2.64 -0.67
N ILE A 120 -3.37 -1.86 0.30
CA ILE A 120 -2.36 -0.80 0.19
C ILE A 120 -1.16 -1.22 1.02
N ALA A 121 0.02 -1.26 0.40
CA ALA A 121 1.27 -1.49 1.09
C ALA A 121 2.35 -0.53 0.57
N HIS A 122 3.45 -0.37 1.31
CA HIS A 122 4.55 0.50 0.89
C HIS A 122 5.68 -0.31 0.27
N ASN A 123 5.85 -0.23 -1.06
CA ASN A 123 6.57 -1.19 -1.88
C ASN A 123 5.82 -2.53 -1.98
N ALA A 124 4.54 -2.44 -2.28
CA ALA A 124 3.56 -3.52 -2.24
C ALA A 124 3.98 -4.82 -2.97
N THR A 125 4.89 -4.74 -3.92
CA THR A 125 5.44 -5.92 -4.60
C THR A 125 6.14 -6.85 -3.61
N PHE A 126 6.77 -6.30 -2.58
CA PHE A 126 7.45 -7.08 -1.54
C PHE A 126 6.42 -7.90 -0.74
N ASP A 127 5.50 -7.24 -0.06
CA ASP A 127 4.49 -7.90 0.78
C ASP A 127 3.66 -8.89 -0.01
N ARG A 128 3.19 -8.46 -1.16
CA ARG A 128 2.41 -9.27 -2.08
C ARG A 128 3.16 -10.55 -2.47
N SER A 129 4.45 -10.47 -2.79
CA SER A 129 5.25 -11.63 -3.22
C SER A 129 5.37 -12.69 -2.11
N PHE A 130 5.57 -12.27 -0.86
CA PHE A 130 5.63 -13.17 0.29
C PHE A 130 4.26 -13.80 0.58
N ILE A 131 3.19 -13.02 0.58
CA ILE A 131 1.83 -13.51 0.78
C ILE A 131 1.44 -14.48 -0.33
N GLU A 132 1.64 -14.14 -1.61
CA GLU A 132 1.30 -14.99 -2.75
C GLU A 132 2.16 -16.26 -2.84
N SER A 133 3.35 -16.29 -2.24
CA SER A 133 4.17 -17.50 -2.14
C SER A 133 3.56 -18.59 -1.24
N VAL A 134 2.69 -18.17 -0.32
CA VAL A 134 1.97 -19.07 0.60
C VAL A 134 0.74 -19.64 -0.10
N LYS A 135 0.42 -20.90 0.17
CA LYS A 135 -0.77 -21.55 -0.37
C LYS A 135 -2.04 -20.77 0.00
N GLY A 136 -2.77 -20.32 -1.00
CA GLY A 136 -4.00 -19.51 -0.83
C GLY A 136 -3.76 -18.01 -0.87
N GLY A 137 -2.53 -17.54 -0.80
CA GLY A 137 -2.19 -16.12 -0.74
C GLY A 137 -2.62 -15.30 -1.96
N VAL A 138 -2.70 -15.92 -3.12
CA VAL A 138 -3.21 -15.27 -4.35
C VAL A 138 -4.68 -14.83 -4.25
N ASN A 139 -5.42 -15.33 -3.27
CA ASN A 139 -6.83 -14.99 -3.05
C ASN A 139 -7.01 -13.86 -2.03
N VAL A 140 -5.94 -13.33 -1.43
CA VAL A 140 -6.02 -12.27 -0.41
C VAL A 140 -6.63 -11.00 -1.01
N SER A 141 -6.13 -10.54 -2.15
CA SER A 141 -6.75 -9.43 -2.89
C SER A 141 -6.37 -9.46 -4.37
N ASP A 142 -7.34 -9.09 -5.21
CA ASP A 142 -7.10 -8.85 -6.63
C ASP A 142 -6.48 -7.46 -6.90
N ILE A 143 -6.62 -6.53 -5.95
CA ILE A 143 -6.21 -5.13 -6.11
C ILE A 143 -5.15 -4.79 -5.07
N TRP A 144 -3.92 -4.60 -5.55
CA TRP A 144 -2.80 -4.13 -4.75
C TRP A 144 -2.37 -2.75 -5.22
N ILE A 145 -2.23 -1.82 -4.29
CA ILE A 145 -1.81 -0.44 -4.53
C ILE A 145 -0.51 -0.20 -3.78
N ASP A 146 0.53 0.12 -4.54
CA ASP A 146 1.82 0.48 -3.99
C ASP A 146 1.86 1.98 -3.66
N SER A 147 1.82 2.30 -2.38
CA SER A 147 1.89 3.68 -1.89
C SER A 147 3.24 4.35 -2.20
N LEU A 148 4.33 3.58 -2.33
CA LEU A 148 5.64 4.11 -2.77
C LEU A 148 5.59 4.62 -4.21
N ALA A 149 5.00 3.84 -5.12
CA ALA A 149 4.83 4.27 -6.51
C ALA A 149 3.89 5.48 -6.61
N LEU A 150 2.79 5.44 -5.86
CA LEU A 150 1.82 6.54 -5.82
C LEU A 150 2.42 7.83 -5.24
N SER A 151 3.26 7.73 -4.22
CA SER A 151 3.94 8.88 -3.61
C SER A 151 4.88 9.59 -4.60
N ARG A 152 5.53 8.86 -5.47
CA ARG A 152 6.38 9.42 -6.54
C ARG A 152 5.57 10.22 -7.57
N ILE A 153 4.31 9.84 -7.77
CA ILE A 153 3.39 10.59 -8.65
C ILE A 153 2.82 11.80 -7.92
N ALA A 154 2.35 11.62 -6.68
CA ALA A 154 1.70 12.67 -5.90
C ALA A 154 2.67 13.75 -5.41
N LEU A 155 3.88 13.36 -5.03
CA LEU A 155 4.88 14.19 -4.35
C LEU A 155 6.26 14.11 -5.04
N PRO A 156 6.36 14.39 -6.36
CA PRO A 156 7.56 14.10 -7.15
C PRO A 156 8.79 14.93 -6.74
N ARG A 157 8.64 15.92 -5.89
CA ARG A 157 9.71 16.80 -5.43
C ARG A 157 10.30 16.41 -4.07
N LEU A 158 9.76 15.40 -3.40
CA LEU A 158 10.39 14.88 -2.18
C LEU A 158 11.76 14.30 -2.46
N ALA A 159 12.70 14.52 -1.54
CA ALA A 159 14.05 13.97 -1.61
C ALA A 159 14.07 12.45 -1.36
N SER A 160 13.09 11.94 -0.62
CA SER A 160 12.91 10.51 -0.35
C SER A 160 11.43 10.16 -0.28
N HIS A 161 11.11 8.95 -0.74
CA HIS A 161 9.75 8.38 -0.67
C HIS A 161 9.71 7.15 0.26
N LYS A 162 10.72 6.98 1.14
CA LYS A 162 10.66 5.95 2.18
C LYS A 162 9.52 6.24 3.15
N LEU A 163 8.84 5.21 3.64
CA LEU A 163 7.73 5.36 4.58
C LEU A 163 8.15 6.18 5.82
N SER A 164 9.27 5.83 6.43
CA SER A 164 9.81 6.54 7.60
C SER A 164 10.07 8.02 7.34
N PHE A 165 10.62 8.37 6.17
CA PHE A 165 10.87 9.75 5.80
C PHE A 165 9.56 10.54 5.65
N MET A 166 8.56 9.97 4.97
CA MET A 166 7.27 10.63 4.78
C MET A 166 6.48 10.73 6.08
N ALA A 167 6.49 9.67 6.89
CA ALA A 167 5.84 9.66 8.19
C ALA A 167 6.40 10.76 9.11
N ASP A 168 7.73 10.87 9.22
CA ASP A 168 8.41 11.92 10.01
C ASP A 168 8.10 13.31 9.45
N LEU A 169 8.17 13.50 8.12
CA LEU A 169 7.93 14.78 7.48
C LEU A 169 6.50 15.31 7.70
N PHE A 170 5.51 14.45 7.61
CA PHE A 170 4.10 14.81 7.72
C PHE A 170 3.51 14.62 9.14
N GLY A 171 4.35 14.23 10.10
CA GLY A 171 3.94 14.06 11.51
C GLY A 171 2.93 12.92 11.68
N CYS A 172 3.08 11.85 10.91
CA CYS A 172 2.40 10.58 11.10
C CYS A 172 3.06 9.75 12.20
N ASP A 173 2.50 8.60 12.53
CA ASP A 173 3.11 7.67 13.47
C ASP A 173 4.49 7.21 12.98
N SER A 174 5.38 6.87 13.91
CA SER A 174 6.75 6.53 13.57
C SER A 174 6.90 5.09 13.11
N VAL A 175 7.69 4.89 12.06
CA VAL A 175 8.10 3.58 11.57
C VAL A 175 9.11 2.95 12.54
N SER A 176 8.93 1.69 12.88
CA SER A 176 9.80 1.00 13.86
C SER A 176 10.22 -0.42 13.42
N HIS A 177 9.96 -0.81 12.18
CA HIS A 177 10.15 -2.19 11.69
C HIS A 177 9.39 -3.21 12.56
N ARG A 178 8.17 -2.85 12.90
CA ARG A 178 7.14 -3.71 13.44
C ARG A 178 5.91 -3.48 12.59
N ALA A 179 5.37 -4.54 12.01
CA ALA A 179 4.33 -4.42 10.99
C ALA A 179 3.13 -3.59 11.47
N ASN A 180 2.72 -3.72 12.74
CA ASN A 180 1.61 -2.92 13.28
C ASN A 180 1.90 -1.42 13.36
N ALA A 181 3.11 -1.02 13.75
CA ALA A 181 3.51 0.39 13.81
C ALA A 181 3.68 0.97 12.39
N ASP A 182 4.21 0.17 11.47
CA ASP A 182 4.41 0.58 10.08
C ASP A 182 3.06 0.71 9.34
N VAL A 183 2.07 -0.13 9.68
CA VAL A 183 0.66 0.04 9.25
C VAL A 183 0.08 1.36 9.76
N ASP A 184 0.29 1.75 11.02
CA ASP A 184 -0.19 3.03 11.55
C ASP A 184 0.45 4.22 10.84
N ALA A 185 1.75 4.17 10.64
CA ALA A 185 2.47 5.16 9.84
C ALA A 185 1.93 5.26 8.41
N LEU A 186 1.71 4.12 7.78
CA LEU A 186 1.19 4.05 6.40
C LEU A 186 -0.26 4.54 6.31
N CYS A 187 -1.12 4.30 7.31
CA CYS A 187 -2.46 4.87 7.38
C CYS A 187 -2.42 6.42 7.36
N GLY A 188 -1.49 7.00 8.11
CA GLY A 188 -1.26 8.46 8.11
C GLY A 188 -0.77 8.96 6.74
N VAL A 189 0.26 8.33 6.22
CA VAL A 189 0.84 8.68 4.91
C VAL A 189 -0.17 8.51 3.78
N TRP A 190 -0.98 7.46 3.80
CA TRP A 190 -2.03 7.24 2.81
C TRP A 190 -3.00 8.42 2.74
N ARG A 191 -3.45 8.94 3.89
CA ARG A 191 -4.32 10.13 3.96
C ARG A 191 -3.65 11.36 3.34
N VAL A 192 -2.36 11.56 3.60
CA VAL A 192 -1.57 12.64 2.99
C VAL A 192 -1.48 12.50 1.48
N LEU A 193 -1.23 11.28 0.99
CA LEU A 193 -1.16 10.99 -0.46
C LEU A 193 -2.48 11.28 -1.16
N LEU A 194 -3.61 10.92 -0.56
CA LEU A 194 -4.93 11.23 -1.13
C LEU A 194 -5.15 12.73 -1.28
N VAL A 195 -4.75 13.54 -0.29
CA VAL A 195 -4.80 15.01 -0.40
C VAL A 195 -3.89 15.51 -1.51
N ALA A 196 -2.64 15.04 -1.52
CA ALA A 196 -1.66 15.47 -2.52
C ALA A 196 -2.12 15.16 -3.95
N LEU A 197 -2.78 14.02 -4.16
CA LEU A 197 -3.36 13.68 -5.46
C LEU A 197 -4.45 14.65 -5.91
N THR A 198 -5.23 15.20 -4.98
CA THR A 198 -6.28 16.19 -5.35
C THR A 198 -5.69 17.53 -5.81
N ASP A 199 -4.44 17.84 -5.47
CA ASP A 199 -3.74 19.06 -5.89
C ASP A 199 -3.15 18.93 -7.30
N LEU A 200 -3.09 17.74 -7.86
CA LEU A 200 -2.54 17.53 -9.18
C LEU A 200 -3.49 18.05 -10.26
N PRO A 201 -2.96 18.57 -11.38
CA PRO A 201 -3.80 19.10 -12.47
C PRO A 201 -4.77 18.04 -13.01
N GLN A 202 -6.05 18.37 -13.13
CA GLN A 202 -7.08 17.46 -13.63
C GLN A 202 -6.72 16.87 -15.02
N GLY A 203 -6.11 17.67 -15.89
CA GLY A 203 -5.64 17.19 -17.20
C GLY A 203 -4.51 16.14 -17.10
N LEU A 204 -3.69 16.16 -16.03
CA LEU A 204 -2.72 15.11 -15.76
C LEU A 204 -3.43 13.83 -15.31
N MET A 205 -4.43 13.94 -14.44
CA MET A 205 -5.21 12.79 -13.97
C MET A 205 -5.92 12.09 -15.13
N ALA A 206 -6.53 12.84 -16.04
CA ALA A 206 -7.16 12.28 -17.24
C ALA A 206 -6.14 11.51 -18.11
N ARG A 207 -4.97 12.08 -18.34
CA ARG A 207 -3.90 11.40 -19.12
C ARG A 207 -3.39 10.14 -18.44
N LEU A 208 -3.27 10.13 -17.11
CA LEU A 208 -2.89 8.92 -16.36
C LEU A 208 -3.97 7.85 -16.43
N ALA A 209 -5.25 8.24 -16.31
CA ALA A 209 -6.38 7.33 -16.44
C ALA A 209 -6.44 6.64 -17.82
N ASP A 210 -6.14 7.39 -18.88
CA ASP A 210 -6.18 6.90 -20.27
C ASP A 210 -4.89 6.20 -20.72
N MET A 211 -3.84 6.21 -19.88
CA MET A 211 -2.55 5.60 -20.22
C MET A 211 -2.66 4.09 -20.29
N HIS A 212 -2.23 3.51 -21.42
CA HIS A 212 -2.23 2.08 -21.67
C HIS A 212 -3.57 1.40 -21.31
N PRO A 213 -4.69 1.75 -21.97
CA PRO A 213 -6.04 1.31 -21.58
C PRO A 213 -6.21 -0.22 -21.63
N ASP A 214 -5.42 -0.91 -22.45
CA ASP A 214 -5.45 -2.36 -22.61
C ASP A 214 -4.63 -3.14 -21.56
N VAL A 215 -3.88 -2.42 -20.72
CA VAL A 215 -3.07 -3.03 -19.65
C VAL A 215 -3.79 -2.86 -18.30
N PRO A 216 -4.01 -3.96 -17.55
CA PRO A 216 -4.52 -3.88 -16.19
C PRO A 216 -3.60 -3.02 -15.32
N TRP A 217 -4.19 -2.00 -14.67
CA TRP A 217 -3.44 -1.09 -13.84
C TRP A 217 -4.27 -0.69 -12.62
N SER A 218 -3.84 -1.11 -11.43
CA SER A 218 -4.58 -0.94 -10.17
C SER A 218 -4.85 0.52 -9.79
N TYR A 219 -4.07 1.47 -10.32
CA TYR A 219 -4.23 2.90 -10.02
C TYR A 219 -5.23 3.60 -10.94
N ARG A 220 -5.61 3.00 -12.07
CA ARG A 220 -6.51 3.64 -13.04
C ARG A 220 -7.83 4.12 -12.42
N PRO A 221 -8.51 3.36 -11.52
CA PRO A 221 -9.71 3.84 -10.86
C PRO A 221 -9.51 5.14 -10.10
N ILE A 222 -8.37 5.29 -9.40
CA ILE A 222 -8.00 6.51 -8.67
C ILE A 222 -7.92 7.70 -9.62
N PHE A 223 -7.17 7.55 -10.71
CA PHE A 223 -6.96 8.64 -11.67
C PHE A 223 -8.23 8.98 -12.46
N SER A 224 -9.03 7.99 -12.82
CA SER A 224 -10.33 8.22 -13.49
C SER A 224 -11.29 8.99 -12.60
N PHE A 225 -11.34 8.66 -11.31
CA PHE A 225 -12.13 9.40 -10.34
C PHE A 225 -11.65 10.86 -10.23
N LEU A 226 -10.35 11.07 -9.99
CA LEU A 226 -9.75 12.39 -9.86
C LEU A 226 -9.89 13.25 -11.12
N ALA A 227 -9.94 12.61 -12.29
CA ALA A 227 -10.21 13.27 -13.57
C ALA A 227 -11.68 13.65 -13.76
N GLY A 228 -12.60 13.22 -12.86
CA GLY A 228 -14.03 13.39 -13.02
C GLY A 228 -14.65 12.50 -14.12
N GLN A 229 -13.91 11.50 -14.60
CA GLN A 229 -14.37 10.58 -15.62
C GLN A 229 -15.30 9.50 -15.05
N ASN A 230 -15.17 9.22 -13.76
CA ASN A 230 -16.01 8.29 -13.02
C ASN A 230 -16.37 8.90 -11.65
N PRO A 231 -17.51 9.59 -11.50
CA PRO A 231 -17.89 10.23 -10.24
C PRO A 231 -18.37 9.24 -9.14
N GLY A 232 -18.31 7.94 -9.41
CA GLY A 232 -18.57 6.91 -8.41
C GLY A 232 -17.36 6.67 -7.50
N SER A 233 -17.43 5.62 -6.67
CA SER A 233 -16.34 5.21 -5.79
C SER A 233 -15.02 4.98 -6.55
N ILE A 234 -13.89 5.35 -5.96
CA ILE A 234 -12.55 5.12 -6.52
C ILE A 234 -12.30 3.62 -6.73
N PHE A 235 -12.80 2.81 -5.82
CA PHE A 235 -12.61 1.36 -5.81
C PHE A 235 -13.90 0.61 -6.08
N SER A 236 -14.82 1.20 -6.87
CA SER A 236 -16.01 0.44 -7.25
C SER A 236 -15.58 -0.96 -7.71
N LEU A 237 -15.94 -1.95 -6.90
CA LEU A 237 -15.64 -3.37 -7.15
C LEU A 237 -16.03 -3.81 -8.57
N SER A 238 -16.98 -3.13 -9.20
CA SER A 238 -17.39 -3.36 -10.58
C SER A 238 -16.36 -2.91 -11.61
N ALA A 239 -15.69 -1.77 -11.39
CA ALA A 239 -14.65 -1.28 -12.31
C ALA A 239 -13.36 -2.07 -12.16
N ALA A 240 -12.94 -2.35 -10.91
CA ALA A 240 -11.76 -3.16 -10.63
C ALA A 240 -11.93 -4.62 -11.09
N ARG A 241 -13.10 -5.24 -10.86
CA ARG A 241 -13.43 -6.58 -11.39
C ARG A 241 -13.48 -6.61 -12.91
N ALA A 242 -13.92 -5.56 -13.58
CA ALA A 242 -13.91 -5.50 -15.04
C ALA A 242 -12.48 -5.52 -15.60
N ASP A 243 -11.52 -4.86 -14.96
CA ASP A 243 -10.12 -4.88 -15.39
C ASP A 243 -9.43 -6.21 -15.03
N VAL A 244 -9.74 -6.80 -13.87
CA VAL A 244 -9.25 -8.13 -13.49
C VAL A 244 -9.86 -9.23 -14.37
N LEU A 245 -11.14 -9.16 -14.70
CA LEU A 245 -11.79 -10.11 -15.62
C LEU A 245 -11.21 -10.02 -17.04
N LYS A 246 -10.84 -8.83 -17.51
CA LYS A 246 -10.09 -8.69 -18.77
C LYS A 246 -8.73 -9.35 -18.70
N ALA A 247 -8.01 -9.23 -17.55
CA ALA A 247 -6.71 -9.87 -17.35
C ALA A 247 -6.82 -11.41 -17.28
N THR A 248 -7.84 -11.96 -16.62
CA THR A 248 -8.07 -13.40 -16.55
C THR A 248 -8.52 -13.97 -17.89
N CYS A 249 -9.34 -13.26 -18.66
CA CYS A 249 -9.72 -13.63 -20.01
C CYS A 249 -8.50 -13.67 -20.97
N TRP A 250 -7.52 -12.80 -20.74
CA TRP A 250 -6.27 -12.78 -21.51
C TRP A 250 -5.37 -13.98 -21.20
N ARG A 251 -5.30 -14.42 -19.93
CA ARG A 251 -4.56 -15.63 -19.54
C ARG A 251 -5.20 -16.93 -20.08
N SER A 252 -6.51 -16.96 -20.23
CA SER A 252 -7.22 -18.13 -20.75
C SER A 252 -7.18 -18.25 -22.28
N SER A 253 -6.80 -17.21 -23.01
CA SER A 253 -6.72 -17.20 -24.48
C SER A 253 -5.39 -17.70 -25.05
N GLY A 254 -4.53 -18.30 -24.24
CA GLY A 254 -3.45 -19.20 -24.68
C GLY A 254 -2.42 -18.63 -25.67
N ARG A 255 -2.02 -17.37 -25.53
CA ARG A 255 -0.86 -16.87 -26.28
C ARG A 255 0.37 -16.96 -25.39
N SER A 256 1.17 -18.00 -25.64
CA SER A 256 2.55 -18.09 -25.14
C SER A 256 3.37 -16.94 -25.73
N TRP A 257 4.05 -16.21 -24.89
CA TRP A 257 5.15 -15.35 -25.31
C TRP A 257 6.41 -16.22 -25.28
N ASP A 258 6.84 -16.71 -26.43
CA ASP A 258 8.19 -17.20 -26.62
C ASP A 258 9.11 -15.98 -26.76
N LEU A 259 9.95 -15.78 -25.75
CA LEU A 259 11.22 -15.05 -25.81
C LEU A 259 12.24 -15.83 -25.02
#